data_3a3d93aac373594a3e6f2877e9d5346f
#
_entry.id   3a3d93aac373594a3e6f2877e9d5346f
#
_cell.length_a   1.000
_cell.length_b   1.000
_cell.length_c   1.000
_cell.angle_alpha   90.00
_cell.angle_beta   90.00
_cell.angle_gamma   90.00
#
_symmetry.space_group_name_H-M   'P 1'
#
loop_
_entity.id
_entity.type
_entity.pdbx_description
1 polymer ?
#
loop_
_entity_poly.entity_id
_entity_poly.type
_entity_poly.pdbx_seq_one_letter_code
_entity_poly.pdbx_strand_id
1 'polypeptide(L)'
;MKLFLSFIISLFFLPAKAQEYYIIAGTYDSPKSEGVYVFKFNSTDGSCREISHVKTSNPSFVAVSPDERFVYAVHEVAPQDGKGGEIVAFSFNKQTGTLTLINKQPSRGDHPCHVEVDKTGKWVFASNYSSGTLSVFPVNADGGLGVAETIQHTGSGKHPQRQKGPHVHGAIISPDNKELFVTDLGIDKVMLYSFDAVTGKLSPATQPFVQAKPGAGPRLFTFHPSNKFAYVVEELSGTVVVYKYKKGGLKMKQRISTMPAGDTSFAGSADIHPSPDGKFLYASNRGDVNSIAIYCVKKKGGKLVLIGHQSTLGKTPRNFSMDPSGKFLLCENQNSDEIVVFNRNETTGLLSDSGKRILIGKPVCIKWISIN
;
A
#
# COMPACT_ATOMS: atom_id res chain seq x y z
N MET A 1 -67.22 5.34 -26.06
CA MET A 1 -66.76 5.37 -24.66
C MET A 1 -65.50 4.52 -24.60
N LYS A 2 -64.29 5.13 -24.69
CA LYS A 2 -63.00 4.43 -24.66
C LYS A 2 -62.48 4.47 -23.24
N LEU A 3 -62.35 3.30 -22.59
CA LEU A 3 -61.70 3.15 -21.28
C LEU A 3 -60.20 3.25 -21.48
N PHE A 4 -59.56 4.21 -20.85
CA PHE A 4 -58.09 4.26 -20.68
C PHE A 4 -57.72 3.49 -19.40
N LEU A 5 -57.05 2.39 -19.58
CA LEU A 5 -56.46 1.60 -18.48
C LEU A 5 -55.09 2.17 -18.18
N SER A 6 -54.95 2.91 -17.08
CA SER A 6 -53.65 3.41 -16.59
C SER A 6 -52.92 2.28 -15.87
N PHE A 7 -51.84 1.81 -16.45
CA PHE A 7 -50.91 0.87 -15.79
C PHE A 7 -49.97 1.69 -14.86
N ILE A 8 -50.14 1.55 -13.55
CA ILE A 8 -49.21 2.06 -12.56
C ILE A 8 -48.07 1.06 -12.42
N ILE A 9 -46.91 1.37 -13.00
CA ILE A 9 -45.66 0.62 -12.79
C ILE A 9 -45.10 1.01 -11.43
N SER A 10 -45.32 0.21 -10.39
CA SER A 10 -44.63 0.35 -9.10
C SER A 10 -43.17 -0.10 -9.27
N LEU A 11 -42.25 0.85 -9.34
CA LEU A 11 -40.82 0.57 -9.21
C LEU A 11 -40.55 0.11 -7.76
N PHE A 12 -40.35 -1.17 -7.58
CA PHE A 12 -39.79 -1.71 -6.35
C PHE A 12 -38.30 -1.34 -6.31
N PHE A 13 -37.93 -0.30 -5.56
CA PHE A 13 -36.56 -0.08 -5.14
C PHE A 13 -36.17 -1.19 -4.16
N LEU A 14 -35.51 -2.23 -4.64
CA LEU A 14 -34.78 -3.13 -3.76
C LEU A 14 -33.65 -2.30 -3.11
N PRO A 15 -33.57 -2.23 -1.78
CA PRO A 15 -32.45 -1.55 -1.15
C PRO A 15 -31.15 -2.23 -1.59
N ALA A 16 -30.24 -1.47 -2.18
CA ALA A 16 -28.91 -1.98 -2.48
C ALA A 16 -28.31 -2.51 -1.18
N LYS A 17 -27.98 -3.80 -1.14
CA LYS A 17 -27.38 -4.44 0.05
C LYS A 17 -26.12 -3.65 0.39
N ALA A 18 -26.02 -3.12 1.60
CA ALA A 18 -24.83 -2.41 2.05
C ALA A 18 -23.62 -3.32 1.87
N GLN A 19 -22.63 -2.87 1.09
CA GLN A 19 -21.42 -3.63 0.88
C GLN A 19 -20.46 -3.31 2.02
N GLU A 20 -20.28 -4.28 2.91
CA GLU A 20 -19.43 -4.16 4.09
C GLU A 20 -18.09 -4.87 3.88
N TYR A 21 -17.04 -4.30 4.46
CA TYR A 21 -15.69 -4.85 4.42
C TYR A 21 -15.08 -4.81 5.81
N TYR A 22 -14.12 -5.69 6.06
CA TYR A 22 -13.19 -5.51 7.14
C TYR A 22 -12.00 -4.66 6.67
N ILE A 23 -11.55 -3.78 7.55
CA ILE A 23 -10.29 -3.06 7.45
C ILE A 23 -9.33 -3.69 8.44
N ILE A 24 -8.16 -4.10 7.95
CA ILE A 24 -7.01 -4.47 8.79
C ILE A 24 -6.09 -3.27 8.82
N ALA A 25 -5.92 -2.65 9.99
CA ALA A 25 -5.11 -1.45 10.15
C ALA A 25 -3.85 -1.72 10.98
N GLY A 26 -2.71 -1.38 10.41
CA GLY A 26 -1.41 -1.42 11.06
C GLY A 26 -1.03 -0.05 11.64
N THR A 27 -0.26 -0.06 12.73
CA THR A 27 0.11 1.14 13.47
C THR A 27 1.59 1.13 13.85
N TYR A 28 2.12 2.30 14.24
CA TYR A 28 3.31 2.35 15.09
C TYR A 28 2.90 2.35 16.57
N ASP A 29 3.83 1.94 17.41
CA ASP A 29 3.65 1.96 18.87
C ASP A 29 3.42 3.39 19.37
N SER A 30 2.42 3.53 20.22
CA SER A 30 2.11 4.75 20.97
C SER A 30 1.21 4.39 22.17
N PRO A 31 1.04 5.29 23.15
CA PRO A 31 0.11 5.06 24.25
C PRO A 31 -1.36 4.88 23.79
N LYS A 32 -1.68 5.19 22.53
CA LYS A 32 -3.02 5.07 21.94
C LYS A 32 -3.12 3.93 20.93
N SER A 33 -2.09 3.09 20.80
CA SER A 33 -2.07 1.97 19.86
C SER A 33 -1.93 0.64 20.59
N GLU A 34 -2.76 -0.32 20.22
CA GLU A 34 -2.69 -1.72 20.70
C GLU A 34 -2.04 -2.67 19.68
N GLY A 35 -1.73 -2.19 18.46
CA GLY A 35 -1.07 -3.00 17.42
C GLY A 35 -1.86 -3.10 16.12
N VAL A 36 -2.34 -4.30 15.73
CA VAL A 36 -3.18 -4.48 14.53
C VAL A 36 -4.64 -4.45 14.92
N TYR A 37 -5.41 -3.60 14.24
CA TYR A 37 -6.84 -3.44 14.46
C TYR A 37 -7.65 -4.04 13.31
N VAL A 38 -8.86 -4.48 13.64
CA VAL A 38 -9.88 -4.89 12.69
C VAL A 38 -11.10 -3.98 12.87
N PHE A 39 -11.46 -3.28 11.80
CA PHE A 39 -12.68 -2.47 11.76
C PHE A 39 -13.66 -3.06 10.74
N LYS A 40 -14.93 -2.78 10.94
CA LYS A 40 -15.98 -3.01 9.94
C LYS A 40 -16.36 -1.68 9.28
N PHE A 41 -16.25 -1.62 7.97
CA PHE A 41 -16.49 -0.44 7.15
C PHE A 41 -17.70 -0.65 6.25
N ASN A 42 -18.55 0.37 6.14
CA ASN A 42 -19.71 0.38 5.26
C ASN A 42 -19.45 1.29 4.06
N SER A 43 -19.31 0.70 2.86
CA SER A 43 -19.08 1.43 1.60
C SER A 43 -20.31 2.19 1.08
N THR A 44 -21.45 2.14 1.78
CA THR A 44 -22.63 2.95 1.41
C THR A 44 -22.52 4.37 1.94
N ASP A 45 -22.06 4.50 3.18
CA ASP A 45 -22.02 5.78 3.88
C ASP A 45 -20.65 6.16 4.46
N GLY A 46 -19.64 5.25 4.36
CA GLY A 46 -18.30 5.47 4.90
C GLY A 46 -18.20 5.35 6.42
N SER A 47 -19.23 4.82 7.10
CA SER A 47 -19.17 4.55 8.54
C SER A 47 -18.22 3.41 8.87
N CYS A 48 -17.57 3.49 10.03
CA CYS A 48 -16.60 2.52 10.49
C CYS A 48 -16.73 2.27 11.98
N ARG A 49 -16.58 1.01 12.42
CA ARG A 49 -16.54 0.65 13.83
C ARG A 49 -15.48 -0.41 14.09
N GLU A 50 -14.80 -0.31 15.21
CA GLU A 50 -13.86 -1.33 15.65
C GLU A 50 -14.59 -2.63 15.98
N ILE A 51 -13.96 -3.76 15.61
CA ILE A 51 -14.44 -5.12 15.91
C ILE A 51 -13.51 -5.77 16.92
N SER A 52 -12.20 -5.71 16.67
CA SER A 52 -11.18 -6.33 17.49
C SER A 52 -9.82 -5.68 17.24
N HIS A 53 -8.87 -5.98 18.10
CA HIS A 53 -7.44 -5.72 17.88
C HIS A 53 -6.61 -6.85 18.45
N VAL A 54 -5.36 -6.94 18.00
CA VAL A 54 -4.36 -7.87 18.54
C VAL A 54 -3.08 -7.10 18.87
N LYS A 55 -2.59 -7.31 20.10
CA LYS A 55 -1.39 -6.61 20.57
C LYS A 55 -0.16 -7.13 19.85
N THR A 56 0.53 -6.23 19.18
CA THR A 56 1.84 -6.45 18.55
C THR A 56 2.57 -5.13 18.41
N SER A 57 3.90 -5.14 18.42
CA SER A 57 4.70 -3.92 18.39
C SER A 57 5.02 -3.50 16.97
N ASN A 58 4.87 -2.21 16.69
CA ASN A 58 5.17 -1.57 15.40
C ASN A 58 4.73 -2.37 14.15
N PRO A 59 3.46 -2.82 14.06
CA PRO A 59 2.95 -3.47 12.83
C PRO A 59 2.69 -2.42 11.75
N SER A 60 3.75 -1.74 11.33
CA SER A 60 3.66 -0.56 10.47
C SER A 60 3.22 -0.86 9.03
N PHE A 61 3.23 -2.12 8.63
CA PHE A 61 2.68 -2.57 7.36
C PHE A 61 2.06 -3.95 7.49
N VAL A 62 0.92 -4.14 6.85
CA VAL A 62 0.19 -5.42 6.84
C VAL A 62 -0.11 -5.86 5.41
N ALA A 63 -0.20 -7.17 5.19
CA ALA A 63 -0.67 -7.79 3.95
C ALA A 63 -1.69 -8.87 4.26
N VAL A 64 -2.64 -9.06 3.35
CA VAL A 64 -3.68 -10.09 3.45
C VAL A 64 -3.40 -11.16 2.39
N SER A 65 -3.54 -12.44 2.74
CA SER A 65 -3.42 -13.54 1.78
C SER A 65 -4.51 -13.45 0.70
N PRO A 66 -4.28 -13.96 -0.52
CA PRO A 66 -5.26 -13.91 -1.60
C PRO A 66 -6.61 -14.60 -1.28
N ASP A 67 -6.59 -15.59 -0.40
CA ASP A 67 -7.79 -16.30 0.11
C ASP A 67 -8.44 -15.63 1.33
N GLU A 68 -7.85 -14.50 1.76
CA GLU A 68 -8.31 -13.67 2.88
C GLU A 68 -8.41 -14.42 4.23
N ARG A 69 -7.69 -15.53 4.39
CA ARG A 69 -7.64 -16.30 5.64
C ARG A 69 -6.50 -15.92 6.56
N PHE A 70 -5.45 -15.26 6.02
CA PHE A 70 -4.25 -14.93 6.77
C PHE A 70 -3.87 -13.46 6.61
N VAL A 71 -3.29 -12.92 7.67
CA VAL A 71 -2.74 -11.56 7.72
C VAL A 71 -1.29 -11.65 8.18
N TYR A 72 -0.41 -10.97 7.45
CA TYR A 72 1.00 -10.84 7.79
C TYR A 72 1.30 -9.40 8.15
N ALA A 73 1.99 -9.20 9.25
CA ALA A 73 2.39 -7.87 9.72
C ALA A 73 3.90 -7.82 9.91
N VAL A 74 4.51 -6.69 9.57
CA VAL A 74 5.88 -6.42 9.97
C VAL A 74 5.94 -6.11 11.47
N HIS A 75 7.06 -6.40 12.12
CA HIS A 75 7.46 -5.87 13.39
C HIS A 75 8.66 -4.97 13.11
N GLU A 76 8.38 -3.69 12.82
CA GLU A 76 9.39 -2.71 12.36
C GLU A 76 10.19 -2.19 13.53
N VAL A 77 11.25 -2.90 13.88
CA VAL A 77 12.18 -2.51 14.95
C VAL A 77 13.63 -2.59 14.51
N ALA A 78 14.47 -1.80 15.20
CA ALA A 78 15.91 -1.92 15.14
C ALA A 78 16.40 -3.23 15.76
N PRO A 79 17.61 -3.69 15.42
CA PRO A 79 18.17 -4.85 16.09
C PRO A 79 18.37 -4.53 17.57
N GLN A 80 17.87 -5.45 18.42
CA GLN A 80 18.15 -5.48 19.84
C GLN A 80 18.76 -6.85 20.15
N ASP A 81 19.92 -6.87 20.81
CA ASP A 81 20.64 -8.11 21.17
C ASP A 81 20.90 -9.05 19.97
N GLY A 82 21.24 -8.46 18.80
CA GLY A 82 21.49 -9.20 17.55
C GLY A 82 20.24 -9.75 16.86
N LYS A 83 19.05 -9.40 17.33
CA LYS A 83 17.76 -9.76 16.70
C LYS A 83 17.21 -8.52 16.00
N GLY A 84 17.07 -8.60 14.67
CA GLY A 84 16.37 -7.60 13.86
C GLY A 84 14.86 -7.69 13.96
N GLY A 85 14.16 -7.06 13.02
CA GLY A 85 12.69 -7.13 12.95
C GLY A 85 12.19 -8.54 12.62
N GLU A 86 10.89 -8.72 12.75
CA GLU A 86 10.20 -9.98 12.50
C GLU A 86 9.03 -9.77 11.53
N ILE A 87 8.54 -10.85 10.95
CA ILE A 87 7.23 -10.91 10.30
C ILE A 87 6.32 -11.80 11.14
N VAL A 88 5.14 -11.28 11.45
CA VAL A 88 4.15 -11.92 12.29
C VAL A 88 3.00 -12.44 11.42
N ALA A 89 2.66 -13.71 11.55
CA ALA A 89 1.57 -14.35 10.84
C ALA A 89 0.36 -14.55 11.77
N PHE A 90 -0.83 -14.16 11.27
CA PHE A 90 -2.10 -14.34 11.95
C PHE A 90 -3.08 -15.09 11.04
N SER A 91 -3.93 -15.94 11.63
CA SER A 91 -5.16 -16.39 11.00
C SER A 91 -6.25 -15.34 11.20
N PHE A 92 -7.11 -15.17 10.21
CA PHE A 92 -8.26 -14.26 10.27
C PHE A 92 -9.57 -15.03 10.22
N ASN A 93 -10.43 -14.81 11.21
CA ASN A 93 -11.77 -15.37 11.25
C ASN A 93 -12.78 -14.36 10.68
N LYS A 94 -13.28 -14.60 9.46
CA LYS A 94 -14.26 -13.71 8.80
C LYS A 94 -15.60 -13.62 9.53
N GLN A 95 -16.00 -14.63 10.30
CA GLN A 95 -17.29 -14.61 11.00
C GLN A 95 -17.27 -13.69 12.21
N THR A 96 -16.15 -13.65 12.92
CA THR A 96 -15.98 -12.84 14.14
C THR A 96 -15.21 -11.56 13.92
N GLY A 97 -14.44 -11.44 12.82
CA GLY A 97 -13.54 -10.33 12.57
C GLY A 97 -12.33 -10.33 13.51
N THR A 98 -11.82 -11.50 13.90
CA THR A 98 -10.72 -11.62 14.87
C THR A 98 -9.45 -12.19 14.24
N LEU A 99 -8.30 -11.72 14.74
CA LEU A 99 -6.97 -12.21 14.39
C LEU A 99 -6.46 -13.11 15.51
N THR A 100 -5.86 -14.25 15.13
CA THR A 100 -5.19 -15.17 16.06
C THR A 100 -3.76 -15.39 15.61
N LEU A 101 -2.79 -15.17 16.50
CA LEU A 101 -1.37 -15.39 16.22
C LEU A 101 -1.10 -16.84 15.83
N ILE A 102 -0.40 -17.05 14.72
CA ILE A 102 0.11 -18.36 14.30
C ILE A 102 1.57 -18.49 14.72
N ASN A 103 2.45 -17.66 14.15
CA ASN A 103 3.86 -17.64 14.49
C ASN A 103 4.51 -16.30 14.17
N LYS A 104 5.79 -16.18 14.53
CA LYS A 104 6.68 -15.09 14.16
C LYS A 104 7.95 -15.68 13.57
N GLN A 105 8.49 -15.01 12.55
CA GLN A 105 9.78 -15.38 11.97
C GLN A 105 10.69 -14.15 11.88
N PRO A 106 11.98 -14.28 12.23
CA PRO A 106 12.94 -13.22 12.00
C PRO A 106 12.94 -12.76 10.54
N SER A 107 12.87 -11.45 10.29
CA SER A 107 12.95 -10.92 8.93
C SER A 107 14.34 -11.05 8.33
N ARG A 108 15.34 -11.43 9.16
CA ARG A 108 16.77 -11.47 8.79
C ARG A 108 17.29 -10.15 8.24
N GLY A 109 16.69 -9.06 8.70
CA GLY A 109 17.06 -7.69 8.41
C GLY A 109 16.42 -6.74 9.42
N ASP A 110 16.77 -5.46 9.29
CA ASP A 110 16.42 -4.43 10.25
C ASP A 110 15.35 -3.50 9.70
N HIS A 111 14.39 -3.11 10.54
CA HIS A 111 13.26 -2.27 10.20
C HIS A 111 12.51 -2.80 8.96
N PRO A 112 11.90 -4.01 9.01
CA PRO A 112 10.99 -4.45 7.96
C PRO A 112 9.83 -3.47 7.87
N CYS A 113 9.69 -2.77 6.73
CA CYS A 113 8.74 -1.67 6.56
C CYS A 113 7.66 -1.93 5.51
N HIS A 114 7.73 -3.07 4.83
CA HIS A 114 6.76 -3.50 3.84
C HIS A 114 6.69 -5.02 3.78
N VAL A 115 5.50 -5.56 3.61
CA VAL A 115 5.24 -6.98 3.41
C VAL A 115 4.25 -7.17 2.25
N GLU A 116 4.49 -8.18 1.42
CA GLU A 116 3.65 -8.53 0.26
C GLU A 116 3.47 -10.06 0.21
N VAL A 117 2.31 -10.51 -0.23
CA VAL A 117 2.00 -11.94 -0.43
C VAL A 117 1.91 -12.22 -1.93
N ASP A 118 2.51 -13.29 -2.41
CA ASP A 118 2.37 -13.70 -3.80
C ASP A 118 0.93 -14.13 -4.14
N LYS A 119 0.58 -14.19 -5.43
CA LYS A 119 -0.81 -14.47 -5.86
C LYS A 119 -1.29 -15.89 -5.54
N THR A 120 -0.38 -16.80 -5.20
CA THR A 120 -0.72 -18.17 -4.79
C THR A 120 -0.89 -18.31 -3.28
N GLY A 121 -0.49 -17.30 -2.50
CA GLY A 121 -0.47 -17.32 -1.04
C GLY A 121 0.61 -18.22 -0.44
N LYS A 122 1.57 -18.67 -1.23
CA LYS A 122 2.63 -19.59 -0.80
C LYS A 122 3.92 -18.89 -0.38
N TRP A 123 4.06 -17.61 -0.70
CA TRP A 123 5.27 -16.83 -0.46
C TRP A 123 4.96 -15.45 0.08
N VAL A 124 5.73 -15.03 1.06
CA VAL A 124 5.70 -13.69 1.63
C VAL A 124 7.05 -13.02 1.42
N PHE A 125 7.01 -11.78 0.92
CA PHE A 125 8.20 -10.93 0.72
C PHE A 125 8.21 -9.83 1.77
N ALA A 126 9.36 -9.56 2.38
CA ALA A 126 9.52 -8.45 3.31
C ALA A 126 10.70 -7.56 2.92
N SER A 127 10.46 -6.25 2.94
CA SER A 127 11.47 -5.23 2.65
C SER A 127 12.05 -4.70 3.95
N ASN A 128 13.33 -4.91 4.18
CA ASN A 128 14.04 -4.47 5.38
C ASN A 128 14.81 -3.17 5.07
N TYR A 129 14.30 -2.07 5.59
CA TYR A 129 14.77 -0.73 5.24
C TYR A 129 16.22 -0.48 5.63
N SER A 130 16.56 -0.68 6.91
CA SER A 130 17.86 -0.28 7.42
C SER A 130 19.00 -1.20 7.04
N SER A 131 18.75 -2.49 6.86
CA SER A 131 19.75 -3.45 6.37
C SER A 131 19.84 -3.48 4.84
N GLY A 132 18.86 -2.92 4.12
CA GLY A 132 18.83 -2.95 2.65
C GLY A 132 18.71 -4.36 2.10
N THR A 133 17.91 -5.22 2.75
CA THR A 133 17.68 -6.62 2.35
C THR A 133 16.23 -6.85 1.97
N LEU A 134 16.02 -7.80 1.07
CA LEU A 134 14.74 -8.39 0.74
C LEU A 134 14.68 -9.81 1.31
N SER A 135 13.62 -10.15 2.04
CA SER A 135 13.41 -11.48 2.61
C SER A 135 12.26 -12.20 1.93
N VAL A 136 12.41 -13.51 1.71
CA VAL A 136 11.42 -14.38 1.07
C VAL A 136 11.11 -15.52 2.02
N PHE A 137 9.83 -15.64 2.41
CA PHE A 137 9.36 -16.66 3.35
C PHE A 137 8.45 -17.65 2.65
N PRO A 138 8.65 -18.96 2.82
CA PRO A 138 7.62 -19.93 2.47
C PRO A 138 6.46 -19.84 3.47
N VAL A 139 5.23 -20.02 2.97
CA VAL A 139 4.02 -20.10 3.77
C VAL A 139 3.62 -21.56 3.94
N ASN A 140 3.43 -21.99 5.18
CA ASN A 140 2.97 -23.33 5.54
C ASN A 140 1.46 -23.48 5.29
N ALA A 141 0.96 -24.71 5.34
CA ALA A 141 -0.47 -24.98 5.08
C ALA A 141 -1.42 -24.33 6.10
N ASP A 142 -0.94 -24.07 7.31
CA ASP A 142 -1.67 -23.38 8.38
C ASP A 142 -1.59 -21.83 8.29
N GLY A 143 -0.88 -21.30 7.29
CA GLY A 143 -0.64 -19.88 7.11
C GLY A 143 0.58 -19.34 7.87
N GLY A 144 1.25 -20.17 8.66
CA GLY A 144 2.47 -19.79 9.37
C GLY A 144 3.64 -19.64 8.41
N LEU A 145 4.62 -18.81 8.77
CA LEU A 145 5.83 -18.56 7.99
C LEU A 145 6.92 -19.58 8.31
N GLY A 146 7.59 -20.08 7.28
CA GLY A 146 8.84 -20.81 7.40
C GLY A 146 10.04 -19.86 7.51
N VAL A 147 11.25 -20.43 7.48
CA VAL A 147 12.50 -19.68 7.59
C VAL A 147 12.76 -18.89 6.31
N ALA A 148 13.09 -17.60 6.44
CA ALA A 148 13.36 -16.74 5.30
C ALA A 148 14.70 -17.02 4.62
N GLU A 149 14.73 -16.85 3.30
CA GLU A 149 15.94 -16.55 2.53
C GLU A 149 16.04 -15.04 2.32
N THR A 150 17.28 -14.50 2.16
CA THR A 150 17.51 -13.07 2.01
C THR A 150 18.34 -12.73 0.80
N ILE A 151 18.04 -11.60 0.17
CA ILE A 151 18.83 -11.00 -0.90
C ILE A 151 19.33 -9.64 -0.39
N GLN A 152 20.66 -9.46 -0.36
CA GLN A 152 21.30 -8.20 0.00
C GLN A 152 21.42 -7.31 -1.23
N HIS A 153 20.91 -6.09 -1.16
CA HIS A 153 21.24 -5.06 -2.14
C HIS A 153 22.56 -4.38 -1.77
N THR A 154 23.23 -3.82 -2.77
CA THR A 154 24.53 -3.14 -2.60
C THR A 154 24.57 -1.84 -3.37
N GLY A 155 25.36 -0.88 -2.87
CA GLY A 155 25.53 0.43 -3.48
C GLY A 155 25.13 1.58 -2.57
N SER A 156 25.09 2.78 -3.12
CA SER A 156 24.69 4.01 -2.45
C SER A 156 24.11 4.99 -3.46
N GLY A 157 23.43 6.02 -3.00
CA GLY A 157 22.89 7.09 -3.81
C GLY A 157 23.55 8.43 -3.51
N LYS A 158 22.98 9.52 -4.06
CA LYS A 158 23.57 10.85 -3.99
C LYS A 158 23.23 11.63 -2.70
N HIS A 159 22.13 11.27 -2.03
CA HIS A 159 21.70 11.99 -0.83
C HIS A 159 22.60 11.66 0.37
N PRO A 160 23.32 12.65 0.97
CA PRO A 160 24.43 12.38 1.90
C PRO A 160 24.01 11.69 3.21
N GLN A 161 22.76 11.85 3.63
CA GLN A 161 22.26 11.29 4.88
C GLN A 161 21.35 10.07 4.64
N ARG A 162 20.55 10.09 3.58
CA ARG A 162 19.49 9.11 3.34
C ARG A 162 19.88 7.99 2.36
N GLN A 163 21.08 8.06 1.73
CA GLN A 163 21.51 7.13 0.70
C GLN A 163 22.97 6.68 0.89
N LYS A 164 23.41 6.53 2.14
CA LYS A 164 24.75 5.98 2.45
C LYS A 164 24.87 4.48 2.13
N GLY A 165 23.76 3.79 2.03
CA GLY A 165 23.63 2.37 1.71
C GLY A 165 22.26 2.07 1.13
N PRO A 166 21.97 0.81 0.78
CA PRO A 166 20.67 0.41 0.28
C PRO A 166 19.60 0.52 1.38
N HIS A 167 18.38 0.84 0.96
CA HIS A 167 17.18 0.94 1.78
C HIS A 167 16.00 0.35 1.02
N VAL A 168 15.84 -0.97 1.10
CA VAL A 168 14.73 -1.68 0.44
C VAL A 168 13.42 -1.25 1.11
N HIS A 169 12.51 -0.62 0.33
CA HIS A 169 11.33 -0.01 0.91
C HIS A 169 10.00 -0.65 0.48
N GLY A 170 9.92 -1.25 -0.69
CA GLY A 170 8.72 -1.92 -1.16
C GLY A 170 9.05 -3.06 -2.11
N ALA A 171 8.28 -4.14 -2.04
CA ALA A 171 8.36 -5.28 -2.94
C ALA A 171 6.95 -5.60 -3.45
N ILE A 172 6.71 -5.51 -4.75
CA ILE A 172 5.40 -5.69 -5.36
C ILE A 172 5.47 -6.77 -6.42
N ILE A 173 4.63 -7.80 -6.26
CA ILE A 173 4.53 -8.89 -7.22
C ILE A 173 3.75 -8.47 -8.47
N SER A 174 4.20 -8.93 -9.64
CA SER A 174 3.51 -8.65 -10.91
C SER A 174 2.11 -9.27 -10.95
N PRO A 175 1.19 -8.71 -11.77
CA PRO A 175 -0.16 -9.26 -11.89
C PRO A 175 -0.23 -10.71 -12.32
N ASP A 176 0.77 -11.19 -13.08
CA ASP A 176 0.89 -12.57 -13.55
C ASP A 176 1.72 -13.48 -12.62
N ASN A 177 2.13 -12.97 -11.45
CA ASN A 177 2.89 -13.68 -10.42
C ASN A 177 4.28 -14.19 -10.87
N LYS A 178 4.91 -13.53 -11.86
CA LYS A 178 6.18 -14.00 -12.45
C LYS A 178 7.37 -13.08 -12.22
N GLU A 179 7.13 -11.87 -11.74
CA GLU A 179 8.15 -10.86 -11.52
C GLU A 179 7.90 -10.13 -10.20
N LEU A 180 8.97 -9.80 -9.50
CA LEU A 180 8.94 -8.97 -8.29
C LEU A 180 9.67 -7.65 -8.55
N PHE A 181 9.01 -6.53 -8.25
CA PHE A 181 9.55 -5.18 -8.38
C PHE A 181 9.87 -4.64 -6.98
N VAL A 182 11.16 -4.35 -6.76
CA VAL A 182 11.65 -3.96 -5.44
C VAL A 182 12.23 -2.56 -5.51
N THR A 183 11.58 -1.63 -4.84
CA THR A 183 12.07 -0.25 -4.73
C THR A 183 13.15 -0.16 -3.67
N ASP A 184 14.29 0.41 -4.03
CA ASP A 184 15.37 0.70 -3.11
C ASP A 184 15.66 2.21 -3.11
N LEU A 185 15.27 2.85 -2.03
CA LEU A 185 15.40 4.28 -1.81
C LEU A 185 16.87 4.67 -1.72
N GLY A 186 17.69 3.81 -1.11
CA GLY A 186 19.07 4.13 -0.77
C GLY A 186 20.03 4.11 -1.96
N ILE A 187 19.69 3.38 -3.03
CA ILE A 187 20.55 3.25 -4.22
C ILE A 187 19.90 3.81 -5.50
N ASP A 188 18.77 4.51 -5.36
CA ASP A 188 18.02 5.11 -6.48
C ASP A 188 17.64 4.08 -7.56
N LYS A 189 17.17 2.89 -7.17
CA LYS A 189 16.79 1.84 -8.13
C LYS A 189 15.43 1.24 -7.83
N VAL A 190 14.79 0.76 -8.89
CA VAL A 190 13.77 -0.28 -8.80
C VAL A 190 14.43 -1.55 -9.35
N MET A 191 14.67 -2.53 -8.48
CA MET A 191 15.24 -3.83 -8.86
C MET A 191 14.12 -4.71 -9.40
N LEU A 192 14.41 -5.50 -10.42
CA LEU A 192 13.48 -6.41 -11.07
C LEU A 192 14.01 -7.84 -10.95
N TYR A 193 13.16 -8.72 -10.41
CA TYR A 193 13.47 -10.15 -10.28
C TYR A 193 12.44 -10.97 -11.04
N SER A 194 12.92 -12.02 -11.72
CA SER A 194 12.05 -13.13 -12.13
C SER A 194 11.74 -13.97 -10.90
N PHE A 195 10.48 -14.33 -10.72
CA PHE A 195 9.97 -15.09 -9.59
C PHE A 195 9.45 -16.45 -10.02
N ASP A 196 9.94 -17.50 -9.39
CA ASP A 196 9.43 -18.86 -9.52
C ASP A 196 8.48 -19.17 -8.34
N ALA A 197 7.19 -19.16 -8.59
CA ALA A 197 6.16 -19.41 -7.57
C ALA A 197 6.13 -20.87 -7.06
N VAL A 198 6.85 -21.80 -7.69
CA VAL A 198 6.97 -23.19 -7.22
C VAL A 198 8.01 -23.30 -6.13
N THR A 199 9.16 -22.68 -6.33
CA THR A 199 10.34 -22.79 -5.44
C THR A 199 10.59 -21.58 -4.57
N GLY A 200 9.90 -20.45 -4.83
CA GLY A 200 10.12 -19.16 -4.17
C GLY A 200 11.38 -18.42 -4.65
N LYS A 201 12.11 -19.00 -5.59
CA LYS A 201 13.38 -18.46 -6.04
C LYS A 201 13.21 -17.15 -6.79
N LEU A 202 14.01 -16.16 -6.42
CA LEU A 202 14.20 -14.92 -7.14
C LEU A 202 15.53 -14.96 -7.91
N SER A 203 15.50 -14.48 -9.15
CA SER A 203 16.68 -14.32 -10.00
C SER A 203 16.61 -12.96 -10.69
N PRO A 204 17.73 -12.28 -10.97
CA PRO A 204 17.69 -11.02 -11.71
C PRO A 204 16.90 -11.19 -13.02
N ALA A 205 15.98 -10.27 -13.32
CA ALA A 205 15.24 -10.26 -14.57
C ALA A 205 16.15 -9.89 -15.75
N THR A 206 15.69 -10.04 -17.01
CA THR A 206 16.43 -9.61 -18.21
C THR A 206 16.82 -8.13 -18.12
N GLN A 207 15.94 -7.27 -17.59
CA GLN A 207 16.28 -5.93 -17.14
C GLN A 207 16.42 -5.97 -15.61
N PRO A 208 17.62 -6.07 -15.03
CA PRO A 208 17.77 -6.32 -13.60
C PRO A 208 17.37 -5.12 -12.74
N PHE A 209 17.35 -3.92 -13.29
CA PHE A 209 16.86 -2.71 -12.60
C PHE A 209 16.50 -1.59 -13.58
N VAL A 210 15.76 -0.61 -13.08
CA VAL A 210 15.65 0.72 -13.67
C VAL A 210 16.25 1.74 -12.71
N GLN A 211 17.06 2.67 -13.26
CA GLN A 211 17.72 3.70 -12.49
C GLN A 211 16.80 4.93 -12.35
N ALA A 212 16.59 5.38 -11.13
CA ALA A 212 15.97 6.67 -10.84
C ALA A 212 16.97 7.82 -11.02
N LYS A 213 16.50 9.07 -10.95
CA LYS A 213 17.41 10.22 -10.89
C LYS A 213 18.23 10.16 -9.60
N PRO A 214 19.50 10.59 -9.62
CA PRO A 214 20.31 10.65 -8.40
C PRO A 214 19.64 11.49 -7.29
N GLY A 215 19.47 10.90 -6.13
CA GLY A 215 18.81 11.54 -4.98
C GLY A 215 17.28 11.45 -4.99
N ALA A 216 16.66 10.68 -5.89
CA ALA A 216 15.21 10.62 -6.02
C ALA A 216 14.55 9.77 -4.94
N GLY A 217 15.15 8.64 -4.56
CA GLY A 217 14.65 7.75 -3.51
C GLY A 217 13.34 7.04 -3.86
N PRO A 218 13.33 6.04 -4.77
CA PRO A 218 12.16 5.22 -5.06
C PRO A 218 11.64 4.55 -3.79
N ARG A 219 10.35 4.75 -3.47
CA ARG A 219 9.77 4.30 -2.21
C ARG A 219 8.75 3.18 -2.37
N LEU A 220 7.66 3.45 -3.09
CA LEU A 220 6.63 2.46 -3.37
C LEU A 220 6.31 2.41 -4.86
N PHE A 221 5.87 1.22 -5.28
CA PHE A 221 5.54 0.86 -6.64
C PHE A 221 4.08 0.39 -6.71
N THR A 222 3.37 0.71 -7.78
CA THR A 222 2.03 0.17 -8.01
C THR A 222 1.78 -0.05 -9.50
N PHE A 223 0.99 -1.08 -9.83
CA PHE A 223 0.50 -1.31 -11.18
C PHE A 223 -0.80 -0.55 -11.43
N HIS A 224 -0.97 -0.07 -12.65
CA HIS A 224 -2.28 0.36 -13.12
C HIS A 224 -3.21 -0.85 -13.29
N PRO A 225 -4.54 -0.75 -13.01
CA PRO A 225 -5.47 -1.87 -13.13
C PRO A 225 -5.49 -2.55 -14.51
N SER A 226 -5.09 -1.85 -15.58
CA SER A 226 -4.96 -2.46 -16.92
C SER A 226 -3.70 -3.33 -17.10
N ASN A 227 -2.81 -3.39 -16.14
CA ASN A 227 -1.52 -4.09 -16.18
C ASN A 227 -0.58 -3.65 -17.33
N LYS A 228 -0.82 -2.46 -17.94
CA LYS A 228 -0.01 -1.92 -19.05
C LYS A 228 1.00 -0.87 -18.60
N PHE A 229 0.77 -0.31 -17.42
CA PHE A 229 1.56 0.77 -16.83
C PHE A 229 1.85 0.47 -15.37
N ALA A 230 2.90 1.09 -14.87
CA ALA A 230 3.26 1.08 -13.46
C ALA A 230 3.71 2.48 -13.04
N TYR A 231 3.60 2.75 -11.75
CA TYR A 231 3.94 4.02 -11.14
C TYR A 231 4.85 3.81 -9.95
N VAL A 232 5.83 4.68 -9.80
CA VAL A 232 6.74 4.70 -8.64
C VAL A 232 6.66 6.08 -8.01
N VAL A 233 6.40 6.13 -6.72
CA VAL A 233 6.57 7.36 -5.95
C VAL A 233 8.00 7.43 -5.41
N GLU A 234 8.63 8.58 -5.58
CA GLU A 234 10.00 8.87 -5.13
C GLU A 234 9.95 9.82 -3.95
N GLU A 235 10.37 9.32 -2.78
CA GLU A 235 10.23 10.01 -1.49
C GLU A 235 11.01 11.31 -1.43
N LEU A 236 12.29 11.27 -1.85
CA LEU A 236 13.22 12.38 -1.62
C LEU A 236 13.02 13.50 -2.63
N SER A 237 12.65 13.17 -3.87
CA SER A 237 12.44 14.15 -4.93
C SER A 237 11.02 14.68 -5.04
N GLY A 238 10.05 14.09 -4.32
CA GLY A 238 8.65 14.49 -4.43
C GLY A 238 8.09 14.29 -5.84
N THR A 239 8.33 13.12 -6.44
CA THR A 239 7.90 12.85 -7.83
C THR A 239 7.21 11.50 -7.97
N VAL A 240 6.36 11.39 -8.99
CA VAL A 240 5.86 10.12 -9.53
C VAL A 240 6.49 9.86 -10.87
N VAL A 241 6.99 8.64 -11.07
CA VAL A 241 7.50 8.17 -12.35
C VAL A 241 6.53 7.19 -12.97
N VAL A 242 6.17 7.44 -14.23
CA VAL A 242 5.30 6.58 -15.03
C VAL A 242 6.14 5.66 -15.88
N TYR A 243 5.88 4.37 -15.80
CA TYR A 243 6.49 3.36 -16.65
C TYR A 243 5.46 2.68 -17.54
N LYS A 244 5.83 2.39 -18.78
CA LYS A 244 5.18 1.35 -19.57
C LYS A 244 5.71 0.02 -19.08
N TYR A 245 4.81 -0.85 -18.62
CA TYR A 245 5.16 -2.21 -18.24
C TYR A 245 5.02 -3.15 -19.44
N LYS A 246 6.01 -3.97 -19.62
CA LYS A 246 5.97 -5.15 -20.48
C LYS A 246 6.67 -6.26 -19.68
N LYS A 247 6.25 -7.51 -19.86
CA LYS A 247 6.89 -8.67 -19.26
C LYS A 247 8.42 -8.56 -19.45
N GLY A 248 9.16 -8.67 -18.36
CA GLY A 248 10.60 -8.56 -18.31
C GLY A 248 11.17 -7.14 -18.26
N GLY A 249 10.32 -6.09 -18.11
CA GLY A 249 10.91 -4.76 -18.01
C GLY A 249 9.97 -3.55 -17.92
N LEU A 250 10.57 -2.44 -17.57
CA LEU A 250 9.94 -1.13 -17.39
C LEU A 250 10.58 -0.11 -18.33
N LYS A 251 9.76 0.63 -19.08
CA LYS A 251 10.22 1.76 -19.89
C LYS A 251 9.63 3.06 -19.39
N MET A 252 10.47 3.97 -18.88
CA MET A 252 10.04 5.28 -18.40
C MET A 252 9.31 6.07 -19.49
N LYS A 253 8.22 6.75 -19.09
CA LYS A 253 7.37 7.58 -19.96
C LYS A 253 7.23 9.01 -19.48
N GLN A 254 7.27 9.23 -18.18
CA GLN A 254 7.06 10.55 -17.59
C GLN A 254 7.61 10.56 -16.16
N ARG A 255 8.01 11.73 -15.71
CA ARG A 255 8.24 12.09 -14.31
C ARG A 255 7.43 13.35 -14.05
N ILE A 256 6.70 13.41 -12.94
CA ILE A 256 5.83 14.53 -12.59
C ILE A 256 5.90 14.78 -11.09
N SER A 257 5.86 16.06 -10.67
CA SER A 257 5.89 16.44 -9.25
C SER A 257 4.62 15.99 -8.52
N THR A 258 4.79 15.65 -7.23
CA THR A 258 3.69 15.47 -6.27
C THR A 258 3.39 16.75 -5.50
N MET A 259 4.27 17.75 -5.62
CA MET A 259 4.19 19.00 -4.88
C MET A 259 3.36 20.05 -5.60
N PRO A 260 2.70 20.95 -4.85
CA PRO A 260 2.10 22.15 -5.43
C PRO A 260 3.11 22.96 -6.22
N ALA A 261 2.64 23.67 -7.24
CA ALA A 261 3.51 24.53 -8.05
C ALA A 261 4.17 25.61 -7.20
N GLY A 262 5.49 25.73 -7.28
CA GLY A 262 6.28 26.70 -6.52
C GLY A 262 6.62 26.29 -5.08
N ASP A 263 6.09 25.19 -4.58
CA ASP A 263 6.45 24.66 -3.26
C ASP A 263 7.77 23.88 -3.36
N THR A 264 8.77 24.31 -2.60
CA THR A 264 10.12 23.73 -2.54
C THR A 264 10.42 23.04 -1.21
N SER A 265 9.43 22.94 -0.32
CA SER A 265 9.57 22.22 0.95
C SER A 265 9.81 20.72 0.73
N PHE A 266 10.25 20.03 1.77
CA PHE A 266 10.47 18.57 1.68
C PHE A 266 9.16 17.84 1.48
N ALA A 267 9.01 17.17 0.34
CA ALA A 267 7.81 16.42 -0.01
C ALA A 267 7.59 15.23 0.91
N GLY A 268 8.64 14.45 1.16
CA GLY A 268 8.53 13.20 1.90
C GLY A 268 7.45 12.29 1.33
N SER A 269 7.32 12.22 -0.02
CA SER A 269 6.25 11.46 -0.67
C SER A 269 6.24 10.03 -0.20
N ALA A 270 5.05 9.49 0.12
CA ALA A 270 4.99 8.26 0.88
C ALA A 270 4.28 7.11 0.17
N ASP A 271 3.04 7.29 -0.22
CA ASP A 271 2.23 6.22 -0.76
C ASP A 271 1.62 6.58 -2.12
N ILE A 272 1.19 5.55 -2.88
CA ILE A 272 0.71 5.73 -4.25
C ILE A 272 -0.29 4.64 -4.64
N HIS A 273 -1.50 5.03 -5.03
CA HIS A 273 -2.53 4.11 -5.48
C HIS A 273 -3.29 4.65 -6.69
N PRO A 274 -3.53 3.82 -7.74
CA PRO A 274 -4.52 4.12 -8.76
C PRO A 274 -5.94 3.92 -8.21
N SER A 275 -6.90 4.64 -8.75
CA SER A 275 -8.31 4.31 -8.51
C SER A 275 -8.66 2.94 -9.10
N PRO A 276 -9.65 2.20 -8.56
CA PRO A 276 -10.04 0.89 -9.06
C PRO A 276 -10.43 0.90 -10.54
N ASP A 277 -11.02 1.99 -11.02
CA ASP A 277 -11.38 2.21 -12.43
C ASP A 277 -10.20 2.63 -13.33
N GLY A 278 -9.02 2.86 -12.76
CA GLY A 278 -7.80 3.28 -13.45
C GLY A 278 -7.83 4.68 -14.04
N LYS A 279 -8.84 5.50 -13.75
CA LYS A 279 -8.93 6.86 -14.30
C LYS A 279 -8.05 7.87 -13.59
N PHE A 280 -7.74 7.60 -12.32
CA PHE A 280 -6.99 8.53 -11.46
C PHE A 280 -5.85 7.82 -10.74
N LEU A 281 -4.86 8.59 -10.35
CA LEU A 281 -3.77 8.18 -9.47
C LEU A 281 -3.65 9.18 -8.33
N TYR A 282 -3.36 8.68 -7.15
CA TYR A 282 -3.20 9.47 -5.92
C TYR A 282 -1.81 9.20 -5.35
N ALA A 283 -1.17 10.24 -4.79
CA ALA A 283 0.11 10.10 -4.10
C ALA A 283 0.13 11.01 -2.87
N SER A 284 0.53 10.48 -1.71
CA SER A 284 0.60 11.26 -0.47
C SER A 284 1.95 11.92 -0.28
N ASN A 285 1.95 13.12 0.31
CA ASN A 285 3.12 13.88 0.74
C ASN A 285 3.05 14.12 2.24
N ARG A 286 4.12 13.80 2.95
CA ARG A 286 4.32 14.05 4.38
C ARG A 286 5.00 15.41 4.59
N GLY A 287 5.53 15.62 5.78
CA GLY A 287 6.24 16.87 6.12
C GLY A 287 5.29 18.04 6.24
N ASP A 288 5.67 19.19 5.71
CA ASP A 288 4.89 20.42 5.87
C ASP A 288 3.63 20.46 4.99
N VAL A 289 3.66 19.76 3.86
CA VAL A 289 2.57 19.78 2.84
C VAL A 289 1.35 19.00 3.30
N ASN A 290 1.52 17.83 3.90
CA ASN A 290 0.45 16.94 4.39
C ASN A 290 -0.74 16.87 3.41
N SER A 291 -0.45 16.43 2.18
CA SER A 291 -1.43 16.45 1.08
C SER A 291 -1.47 15.15 0.30
N ILE A 292 -2.54 14.95 -0.47
CA ILE A 292 -2.66 13.96 -1.53
C ILE A 292 -2.65 14.70 -2.86
N ALA A 293 -1.66 14.44 -3.71
CA ALA A 293 -1.63 14.85 -5.10
C ALA A 293 -2.56 13.96 -5.92
N ILE A 294 -3.40 14.56 -6.76
CA ILE A 294 -4.44 13.88 -7.53
C ILE A 294 -4.15 14.05 -9.01
N TYR A 295 -4.07 12.94 -9.74
CA TYR A 295 -3.77 12.95 -11.17
C TYR A 295 -4.87 12.25 -11.96
N CYS A 296 -5.20 12.81 -13.13
CA CYS A 296 -5.93 12.12 -14.17
C CYS A 296 -4.95 11.24 -14.97
N VAL A 297 -5.30 9.98 -15.21
CA VAL A 297 -4.52 9.03 -16.01
C VAL A 297 -5.00 9.09 -17.46
N LYS A 298 -4.11 9.43 -18.39
CA LYS A 298 -4.43 9.44 -19.83
C LYS A 298 -4.52 8.00 -20.36
N LYS A 299 -5.67 7.61 -20.90
CA LYS A 299 -5.92 6.27 -21.47
C LYS A 299 -4.83 5.84 -22.45
N LYS A 300 -4.40 6.75 -23.33
CA LYS A 300 -3.30 6.49 -24.28
C LYS A 300 -1.97 6.81 -23.59
N GLY A 301 -1.23 5.77 -23.21
CA GLY A 301 0.14 5.90 -22.69
C GLY A 301 0.29 5.97 -21.19
N GLY A 302 -0.78 6.00 -20.39
CA GLY A 302 -0.74 6.00 -18.91
C GLY A 302 -0.14 7.25 -18.28
N LYS A 303 0.11 8.32 -19.09
CA LYS A 303 0.66 9.58 -18.59
C LYS A 303 -0.30 10.26 -17.62
N LEU A 304 0.26 10.99 -16.67
CA LEU A 304 -0.44 11.71 -15.62
C LEU A 304 -0.59 13.19 -15.96
N VAL A 305 -1.73 13.74 -15.57
CA VAL A 305 -1.96 15.19 -15.54
C VAL A 305 -2.42 15.52 -14.12
N LEU A 306 -1.68 16.38 -13.43
CA LEU A 306 -2.06 16.86 -12.10
C LEU A 306 -3.36 17.66 -12.22
N ILE A 307 -4.34 17.31 -11.39
CA ILE A 307 -5.66 17.97 -11.38
C ILE A 307 -5.97 18.66 -10.04
N GLY A 308 -5.20 18.40 -9.01
CA GLY A 308 -5.35 19.06 -7.72
C GLY A 308 -4.52 18.43 -6.62
N HIS A 309 -4.58 19.07 -5.46
CA HIS A 309 -4.09 18.58 -4.18
C HIS A 309 -5.21 18.65 -3.14
N GLN A 310 -5.32 17.64 -2.30
CA GLN A 310 -6.22 17.61 -1.15
C GLN A 310 -5.39 17.63 0.12
N SER A 311 -5.62 18.60 1.01
CA SER A 311 -5.09 18.52 2.38
C SER A 311 -5.59 17.25 3.05
N THR A 312 -4.72 16.53 3.76
CA THR A 312 -5.10 15.30 4.47
C THR A 312 -5.85 15.57 5.77
N LEU A 313 -6.03 16.84 6.13
CA LEU A 313 -6.67 17.31 7.36
C LEU A 313 -6.02 16.78 8.64
N GLY A 314 -4.76 16.34 8.52
CA GLY A 314 -3.95 15.79 9.60
C GLY A 314 -2.47 15.87 9.26
N LYS A 315 -1.64 15.14 9.98
CA LYS A 315 -0.18 15.21 9.87
C LYS A 315 0.43 13.86 9.53
N THR A 316 1.41 13.89 8.61
CA THR A 316 2.21 12.73 8.19
C THR A 316 1.33 11.62 7.58
N PRO A 317 0.68 11.88 6.43
CA PRO A 317 -0.09 10.86 5.70
C PRO A 317 0.83 9.80 5.11
N ARG A 318 1.21 8.80 5.94
CA ARG A 318 2.20 7.78 5.57
C ARG A 318 1.66 6.77 4.58
N ASN A 319 0.38 6.46 4.69
CA ASN A 319 -0.35 5.56 3.80
C ASN A 319 -1.77 6.10 3.57
N PHE A 320 -2.41 5.63 2.53
CA PHE A 320 -3.84 5.81 2.29
C PHE A 320 -4.37 4.62 1.48
N SER A 321 -5.64 4.34 1.59
CA SER A 321 -6.26 3.26 0.84
C SER A 321 -7.62 3.67 0.31
N MET A 322 -7.97 3.20 -0.89
CA MET A 322 -9.34 3.34 -1.40
C MET A 322 -10.17 2.14 -0.96
N ASP A 323 -11.41 2.38 -0.58
CA ASP A 323 -12.34 1.29 -0.35
C ASP A 323 -12.59 0.52 -1.67
N PRO A 324 -12.93 -0.78 -1.61
CA PRO A 324 -13.11 -1.58 -2.82
C PRO A 324 -14.20 -1.08 -3.77
N SER A 325 -15.18 -0.30 -3.29
CA SER A 325 -16.17 0.35 -4.16
C SER A 325 -15.59 1.54 -4.94
N GLY A 326 -14.48 2.10 -4.47
CA GLY A 326 -13.84 3.29 -5.03
C GLY A 326 -14.54 4.60 -4.70
N LYS A 327 -15.50 4.62 -3.77
CA LYS A 327 -16.24 5.83 -3.35
C LYS A 327 -15.53 6.62 -2.26
N PHE A 328 -14.71 5.94 -1.46
CA PHE A 328 -14.02 6.54 -0.34
C PHE A 328 -12.51 6.35 -0.44
N LEU A 329 -11.78 7.33 0.08
CA LEU A 329 -10.34 7.24 0.33
C LEU A 329 -10.11 7.47 1.82
N LEU A 330 -9.45 6.52 2.46
CA LEU A 330 -9.07 6.58 3.86
C LEU A 330 -7.60 6.97 3.94
N CYS A 331 -7.28 8.04 4.68
CA CYS A 331 -5.92 8.57 4.79
C CYS A 331 -5.41 8.44 6.22
N GLU A 332 -4.34 7.67 6.39
CA GLU A 332 -3.71 7.40 7.68
C GLU A 332 -2.75 8.53 8.04
N ASN A 333 -3.21 9.45 8.90
CA ASN A 333 -2.42 10.57 9.41
C ASN A 333 -1.67 10.15 10.67
N GLN A 334 -0.48 9.59 10.48
CA GLN A 334 0.34 8.98 11.54
C GLN A 334 0.51 9.86 12.78
N ASN A 335 0.79 11.15 12.60
CA ASN A 335 1.08 12.07 13.70
C ASN A 335 -0.14 12.88 14.18
N SER A 336 -1.33 12.53 13.70
CA SER A 336 -2.61 13.07 14.21
C SER A 336 -3.43 11.99 14.93
N ASP A 337 -2.94 10.74 15.01
CA ASP A 337 -3.62 9.61 15.63
C ASP A 337 -5.05 9.42 15.09
N GLU A 338 -5.22 9.55 13.78
CA GLU A 338 -6.53 9.39 13.13
C GLU A 338 -6.41 8.97 11.67
N ILE A 339 -7.46 8.33 11.19
CA ILE A 339 -7.71 8.08 9.77
C ILE A 339 -8.85 8.99 9.34
N VAL A 340 -8.59 9.81 8.32
CA VAL A 340 -9.59 10.69 7.73
C VAL A 340 -10.25 10.00 6.55
N VAL A 341 -11.58 9.95 6.53
CA VAL A 341 -12.36 9.37 5.44
C VAL A 341 -12.78 10.48 4.47
N PHE A 342 -12.33 10.40 3.22
CA PHE A 342 -12.72 11.33 2.15
C PHE A 342 -13.75 10.66 1.24
N ASN A 343 -14.75 11.44 0.81
CA ASN A 343 -15.57 11.08 -0.35
C ASN A 343 -14.73 11.28 -1.61
N ARG A 344 -14.77 10.32 -2.53
CA ARG A 344 -14.14 10.43 -3.85
C ARG A 344 -15.22 10.65 -4.92
N ASN A 345 -15.06 11.71 -5.72
CA ASN A 345 -15.88 11.89 -6.91
C ASN A 345 -15.33 11.01 -8.06
N GLU A 346 -16.07 9.99 -8.45
CA GLU A 346 -15.64 9.01 -9.47
C GLU A 346 -15.48 9.61 -10.88
N THR A 347 -16.11 10.77 -11.15
CA THR A 347 -16.03 11.45 -12.44
C THR A 347 -14.84 12.40 -12.52
N THR A 348 -14.60 13.17 -11.47
CA THR A 348 -13.53 14.18 -11.44
C THR A 348 -12.25 13.72 -10.75
N GLY A 349 -12.31 12.66 -9.93
CA GLY A 349 -11.22 12.18 -9.11
C GLY A 349 -10.94 13.00 -7.85
N LEU A 350 -11.63 14.13 -7.68
CA LEU A 350 -11.41 15.02 -6.54
C LEU A 350 -11.94 14.39 -5.24
N LEU A 351 -11.29 14.76 -4.14
CA LEU A 351 -11.64 14.33 -2.80
C LEU A 351 -12.35 15.47 -2.04
N SER A 352 -13.26 15.10 -1.15
CA SER A 352 -13.89 16.02 -0.20
C SER A 352 -13.99 15.37 1.17
N ASP A 353 -13.89 16.15 2.23
CA ASP A 353 -14.06 15.64 3.60
C ASP A 353 -15.47 15.04 3.76
N SER A 354 -15.54 13.81 4.25
CA SER A 354 -16.82 13.18 4.59
C SER A 354 -17.32 13.54 5.99
N GLY A 355 -16.50 14.24 6.78
CA GLY A 355 -16.73 14.48 8.20
C GLY A 355 -16.48 13.28 9.10
N LYS A 356 -16.08 12.11 8.54
CA LYS A 356 -15.85 10.88 9.32
C LYS A 356 -14.38 10.69 9.65
N ARG A 357 -14.14 10.18 10.86
CA ARG A 357 -12.81 9.92 11.42
C ARG A 357 -12.80 8.57 12.13
N ILE A 358 -11.67 7.87 12.05
CA ILE A 358 -11.39 6.69 12.86
C ILE A 358 -10.23 7.08 13.77
N LEU A 359 -10.48 7.14 15.07
CA LEU A 359 -9.48 7.50 16.07
C LEU A 359 -8.67 6.26 16.43
N ILE A 360 -7.37 6.30 16.17
CA ILE A 360 -6.44 5.19 16.38
C ILE A 360 -5.02 5.73 16.46
N GLY A 361 -4.22 5.25 17.41
CA GLY A 361 -2.85 5.72 17.60
C GLY A 361 -1.94 5.39 16.43
N LYS A 362 -1.30 6.39 15.84
CA LYS A 362 -0.30 6.29 14.77
C LYS A 362 -0.64 5.31 13.63
N PRO A 363 -1.79 5.46 12.95
CA PRO A 363 -2.17 4.59 11.84
C PRO A 363 -1.22 4.80 10.65
N VAL A 364 -0.82 3.72 9.98
CA VAL A 364 0.18 3.79 8.89
C VAL A 364 -0.02 2.77 7.77
N CYS A 365 -1.01 1.90 7.84
CA CYS A 365 -1.34 0.96 6.76
C CYS A 365 -2.75 0.42 6.89
N ILE A 366 -3.47 0.35 5.77
CA ILE A 366 -4.80 -0.28 5.68
C ILE A 366 -4.79 -1.36 4.59
N LYS A 367 -5.43 -2.51 4.89
CA LYS A 367 -5.81 -3.53 3.91
C LYS A 367 -7.28 -3.91 4.09
N TRP A 368 -7.89 -4.39 3.00
CA TRP A 368 -9.31 -4.72 2.92
C TRP A 368 -9.52 -6.22 2.86
N ILE A 369 -10.58 -6.71 3.53
CA ILE A 369 -11.07 -8.08 3.44
C ILE A 369 -12.57 -8.01 3.15
N SER A 370 -13.06 -8.81 2.19
CA SER A 370 -14.50 -8.90 1.90
C SER A 370 -15.23 -9.66 3.01
N ILE A 371 -16.44 -9.22 3.37
CA ILE A 371 -17.26 -9.92 4.39
C ILE A 371 -18.09 -11.05 3.76
N ASN A 372 -18.35 -10.99 2.46
CA ASN A 372 -19.18 -11.98 1.73
C ASN A 372 -18.33 -13.06 1.07
#